data_fc2b5131dab0ab3f6e059e7d8a2ad0f2
#
_entry.id   fc2b5131dab0ab3f6e059e7d8a2ad0f2
#
_cell.length_a   1.000
_cell.length_b   1.000
_cell.length_c   1.000
_cell.angle_alpha   90.00
_cell.angle_beta   90.00
_cell.angle_gamma   90.00
#
_symmetry.space_group_name_H-M   'P 1'
#
loop_
_entity.id
_entity.type
_entity.pdbx_description
1 polymer ?
#
loop_
_entity_poly.entity_id
_entity_poly.type
_entity_poly.pdbx_seq_one_letter_code
_entity_poly.pdbx_strand_id
1 'polypeptide(L)'
;MAESHNFGVTSTASSSSTNSGDGCIKEQDLLLPIANVGRIMKQILPPNAKISKEAKETMQECVSEFIGFVTGEACDKCHKEKRKTVNGEDICWALGTLGFDDYAQPLRRYLHKYREVVGEKANLRNMGDTKNENDESPIFRTN
;
A
#
# COMPACT_ATOMS: atom_id res chain seq x y z
N MET A 1 27.06 -14.67 30.08
CA MET A 1 25.78 -15.43 30.05
C MET A 1 24.85 -14.68 29.13
N ALA A 2 24.65 -15.21 27.91
CA ALA A 2 23.79 -14.61 26.92
C ALA A 2 22.44 -15.36 26.96
N GLU A 3 21.37 -14.65 27.30
CA GLU A 3 20.03 -15.20 27.28
C GLU A 3 19.44 -15.01 25.87
N SER A 4 19.18 -16.13 25.22
CA SER A 4 18.51 -16.20 23.94
C SER A 4 17.00 -16.08 24.16
N HIS A 5 16.40 -14.98 23.76
CA HIS A 5 14.95 -14.85 23.70
C HIS A 5 14.44 -15.51 22.41
N ASN A 6 13.90 -16.71 22.58
CA ASN A 6 13.18 -17.44 21.54
C ASN A 6 11.75 -16.88 21.45
N PHE A 7 11.44 -16.12 20.39
CA PHE A 7 10.08 -15.73 20.07
C PHE A 7 9.39 -16.89 19.34
N GLY A 8 8.68 -17.72 20.12
CA GLY A 8 7.83 -18.76 19.60
C GLY A 8 6.56 -18.16 19.01
N VAL A 9 6.44 -18.18 17.68
CA VAL A 9 5.19 -17.92 16.99
C VAL A 9 4.29 -19.14 17.16
N THR A 10 3.25 -19.03 17.98
CA THR A 10 2.21 -20.06 18.10
C THR A 10 1.17 -19.84 17.01
N SER A 11 1.24 -20.67 15.97
CA SER A 11 0.21 -20.80 14.96
C SER A 11 -1.02 -21.48 15.55
N THR A 12 -2.10 -20.76 15.78
CA THR A 12 -3.42 -21.36 15.99
C THR A 12 -4.13 -21.52 14.66
N ALA A 13 -4.09 -22.72 14.12
CA ALA A 13 -4.87 -23.10 12.97
C ALA A 13 -6.37 -23.23 13.38
N SER A 14 -7.20 -22.43 12.77
CA SER A 14 -8.64 -22.67 12.70
C SER A 14 -9.04 -22.94 11.27
N SER A 15 -9.29 -24.21 11.00
CA SER A 15 -9.78 -24.72 9.73
C SER A 15 -11.24 -24.33 9.51
N SER A 16 -11.53 -23.63 8.42
CA SER A 16 -12.81 -23.71 7.74
C SER A 16 -12.60 -23.69 6.24
N SER A 17 -12.92 -24.83 5.62
CA SER A 17 -12.82 -25.08 4.20
C SER A 17 -13.88 -24.31 3.43
N THR A 18 -13.49 -23.59 2.37
CA THR A 18 -14.25 -23.48 1.14
C THR A 18 -13.31 -23.33 -0.04
N ASN A 19 -13.48 -24.21 -0.97
CA ASN A 19 -12.82 -24.47 -2.23
C ASN A 19 -12.84 -23.25 -3.18
N SER A 20 -11.67 -22.88 -3.73
CA SER A 20 -11.49 -22.43 -5.13
C SER A 20 -10.05 -21.97 -5.37
N GLY A 21 -9.31 -22.70 -6.21
CA GLY A 21 -8.15 -22.19 -6.96
C GLY A 21 -6.91 -21.92 -6.11
N ASP A 22 -6.28 -22.97 -5.60
CA ASP A 22 -5.02 -22.92 -4.87
C ASP A 22 -3.84 -22.60 -5.82
N GLY A 23 -3.61 -21.32 -6.05
CA GLY A 23 -2.30 -20.83 -6.40
C GLY A 23 -1.52 -20.66 -5.11
N CYS A 24 -0.78 -21.68 -4.68
CA CYS A 24 0.14 -21.60 -3.54
C CYS A 24 1.03 -20.37 -3.73
N ILE A 25 0.73 -19.28 -3.04
CA ILE A 25 1.58 -18.09 -3.01
C ILE A 25 2.88 -18.53 -2.35
N LYS A 26 3.97 -18.57 -3.12
CA LYS A 26 5.27 -18.89 -2.56
C LYS A 26 5.63 -17.81 -1.56
N GLU A 27 6.18 -18.22 -0.42
CA GLU A 27 6.59 -17.29 0.65
C GLU A 27 7.47 -16.14 0.13
N GLN A 28 8.26 -16.40 -0.91
CA GLN A 28 9.06 -15.39 -1.62
C GLN A 28 8.22 -14.35 -2.38
N ASP A 29 6.99 -14.68 -2.77
CA ASP A 29 6.09 -13.75 -3.50
C ASP A 29 5.47 -12.73 -2.54
N LEU A 30 5.55 -12.94 -1.24
CA LEU A 30 5.09 -12.02 -0.20
C LEU A 30 6.13 -10.94 0.13
N LEU A 31 7.38 -11.12 -0.30
CA LEU A 31 8.45 -10.17 -0.06
C LEU A 31 8.52 -9.11 -1.18
N LEU A 32 8.94 -7.89 -0.81
CA LEU A 32 9.28 -6.89 -1.84
C LEU A 32 10.44 -7.39 -2.70
N PRO A 33 10.41 -7.18 -4.03
CA PRO A 33 11.52 -7.59 -4.89
C PRO A 33 12.84 -7.00 -4.43
N ILE A 34 13.85 -7.84 -4.23
CA ILE A 34 15.17 -7.44 -3.69
C ILE A 34 15.86 -6.35 -4.55
N ALA A 35 15.59 -6.34 -5.86
CA ALA A 35 16.08 -5.30 -6.76
C ALA A 35 15.50 -3.92 -6.43
N ASN A 36 14.22 -3.85 -6.03
CA ASN A 36 13.57 -2.61 -5.62
C ASN A 36 14.13 -2.14 -4.27
N VAL A 37 14.26 -3.05 -3.31
CA VAL A 37 14.89 -2.76 -2.01
C VAL A 37 16.28 -2.18 -2.20
N GLY A 38 17.13 -2.84 -2.98
CA GLY A 38 18.49 -2.36 -3.25
C GLY A 38 18.53 -1.01 -3.98
N ARG A 39 17.56 -0.72 -4.84
CA ARG A 39 17.44 0.57 -5.53
C ARG A 39 17.10 1.69 -4.57
N ILE A 40 16.14 1.46 -3.67
CA ILE A 40 15.74 2.43 -2.64
C ILE A 40 16.92 2.71 -1.69
N MET A 41 17.60 1.67 -1.21
CA MET A 41 18.76 1.80 -0.34
C MET A 41 19.87 2.66 -0.99
N LYS A 42 20.12 2.48 -2.29
CA LYS A 42 21.14 3.25 -3.02
C LYS A 42 20.85 4.75 -3.13
N GLN A 43 19.57 5.15 -3.09
CA GLN A 43 19.21 6.57 -3.22
C GLN A 43 19.72 7.44 -2.07
N ILE A 44 19.95 6.85 -0.90
CA ILE A 44 20.37 7.57 0.31
C ILE A 44 21.90 7.50 0.50
N LEU A 45 22.54 6.51 -0.12
CA LEU A 45 23.96 6.25 0.05
C LEU A 45 24.82 7.10 -0.91
N PRO A 46 26.07 7.43 -0.51
CA PRO A 46 27.03 8.04 -1.42
C PRO A 46 27.26 7.18 -2.67
N PRO A 47 27.64 7.78 -3.83
CA PRO A 47 27.75 7.06 -5.10
C PRO A 47 28.76 5.89 -5.10
N ASN A 48 29.78 5.97 -4.24
CA ASN A 48 30.82 4.94 -4.09
C ASN A 48 30.49 3.89 -3.02
N ALA A 49 29.40 4.03 -2.28
CA ALA A 49 28.99 3.07 -1.28
C ALA A 49 28.47 1.77 -1.92
N LYS A 50 28.84 0.65 -1.33
CA LYS A 50 28.39 -0.68 -1.73
C LYS A 50 27.45 -1.24 -0.69
N ILE A 51 26.45 -1.97 -1.12
CA ILE A 51 25.49 -2.66 -0.26
C ILE A 51 25.74 -4.15 -0.41
N SER A 52 26.00 -4.84 0.69
CA SER A 52 26.14 -6.29 0.69
C SER A 52 24.83 -6.98 0.32
N LYS A 53 24.91 -8.25 -0.08
CA LYS A 53 23.73 -9.06 -0.35
C LYS A 53 22.91 -9.25 0.93
N GLU A 54 23.58 -9.59 2.02
CA GLU A 54 22.97 -9.76 3.34
C GLU A 54 22.20 -8.54 3.80
N ALA A 55 22.78 -7.31 3.62
CA ALA A 55 22.09 -6.07 3.98
C ALA A 55 20.79 -5.85 3.19
N LYS A 56 20.75 -6.24 1.91
CA LYS A 56 19.53 -6.15 1.11
C LYS A 56 18.48 -7.17 1.54
N GLU A 57 18.91 -8.41 1.82
CA GLU A 57 18.03 -9.48 2.30
C GLU A 57 17.42 -9.12 3.67
N THR A 58 18.26 -8.65 4.61
CA THR A 58 17.79 -8.18 5.92
C THR A 58 16.80 -7.03 5.81
N MET A 59 17.06 -6.07 4.90
CA MET A 59 16.13 -4.97 4.68
C MET A 59 14.83 -5.43 4.01
N GLN A 60 14.90 -6.39 3.11
CA GLN A 60 13.73 -6.99 2.45
C GLN A 60 12.79 -7.62 3.50
N GLU A 61 13.30 -8.41 4.40
CA GLU A 61 12.52 -8.99 5.50
C GLU A 61 11.95 -7.91 6.42
N CYS A 62 12.77 -6.97 6.87
CA CYS A 62 12.35 -5.87 7.73
C CYS A 62 11.19 -5.07 7.15
N VAL A 63 11.26 -4.71 5.86
CA VAL A 63 10.21 -3.94 5.19
C VAL A 63 8.91 -4.74 5.08
N SER A 64 9.00 -6.02 4.80
CA SER A 64 7.83 -6.89 4.67
C SER A 64 7.11 -7.06 6.01
N GLU A 65 7.86 -7.30 7.08
CA GLU A 65 7.32 -7.35 8.44
C GLU A 65 6.71 -6.00 8.87
N PHE A 66 7.36 -4.89 8.53
CA PHE A 66 6.84 -3.56 8.83
C PHE A 66 5.50 -3.28 8.14
N ILE A 67 5.36 -3.65 6.87
CA ILE A 67 4.10 -3.53 6.14
C ILE A 67 3.00 -4.33 6.85
N GLY A 68 3.27 -5.58 7.21
CA GLY A 68 2.33 -6.44 7.94
C GLY A 68 1.90 -5.83 9.27
N PHE A 69 2.86 -5.34 10.03
CA PHE A 69 2.64 -4.74 11.34
C PHE A 69 1.74 -3.49 11.29
N VAL A 70 2.05 -2.55 10.40
CA VAL A 70 1.26 -1.32 10.23
C VAL A 70 -0.13 -1.64 9.68
N THR A 71 -0.22 -2.57 8.72
CA THR A 71 -1.50 -2.97 8.12
C THR A 71 -2.38 -3.69 9.13
N GLY A 72 -1.81 -4.50 10.01
CA GLY A 72 -2.54 -5.16 11.11
C GLY A 72 -3.22 -4.15 12.02
N GLU A 73 -2.49 -3.14 12.50
CA GLU A 73 -3.05 -2.07 13.34
C GLU A 73 -4.16 -1.28 12.62
N ALA A 74 -3.95 -0.95 11.35
CA ALA A 74 -4.97 -0.29 10.52
C ALA A 74 -6.22 -1.17 10.34
N CYS A 75 -6.04 -2.48 10.16
CA CYS A 75 -7.13 -3.45 10.04
C CYS A 75 -7.97 -3.54 11.31
N ASP A 76 -7.34 -3.58 12.47
CA ASP A 76 -8.02 -3.61 13.77
C ASP A 76 -8.92 -2.38 13.98
N LYS A 77 -8.43 -1.20 13.57
CA LYS A 77 -9.24 0.01 13.54
C LYS A 77 -10.45 -0.14 12.63
N CYS A 78 -10.26 -0.63 11.40
CA CYS A 78 -11.34 -0.84 10.43
C CYS A 78 -12.39 -1.82 10.96
N HIS A 79 -11.98 -2.90 11.62
CA HIS A 79 -12.89 -3.87 12.25
C HIS A 79 -13.75 -3.22 13.34
N LYS A 80 -13.14 -2.41 14.22
CA LYS A 80 -13.88 -1.67 15.26
C LYS A 80 -14.92 -0.71 14.67
N GLU A 81 -14.61 -0.12 13.51
CA GLU A 81 -15.51 0.76 12.77
C GLU A 81 -16.46 0.01 11.81
N LYS A 82 -16.45 -1.33 11.81
CA LYS A 82 -17.26 -2.18 10.91
C LYS A 82 -17.05 -1.90 9.42
N ARG A 83 -15.85 -1.45 9.05
CA ARG A 83 -15.43 -1.23 7.65
C ARG A 83 -14.66 -2.44 7.13
N LYS A 84 -14.76 -2.68 5.82
CA LYS A 84 -14.05 -3.78 5.13
C LYS A 84 -12.81 -3.30 4.38
N THR A 85 -12.64 -1.98 4.21
CA THR A 85 -11.57 -1.41 3.40
C THR A 85 -10.65 -0.58 4.29
N VAL A 86 -9.35 -0.91 4.24
CA VAL A 86 -8.28 -0.10 4.81
C VAL A 86 -7.93 1.01 3.80
N ASN A 87 -7.97 2.26 4.23
CA ASN A 87 -7.62 3.40 3.39
C ASN A 87 -6.32 4.07 3.84
N GLY A 88 -5.85 5.08 3.09
CA GLY A 88 -4.60 5.77 3.40
C GLY A 88 -4.60 6.48 4.76
N GLU A 89 -5.75 6.95 5.24
CA GLU A 89 -5.87 7.57 6.56
C GLU A 89 -5.70 6.56 7.70
N ASP A 90 -6.16 5.32 7.49
CA ASP A 90 -5.99 4.25 8.47
C ASP A 90 -4.51 3.89 8.64
N ILE A 91 -3.75 3.90 7.55
CA ILE A 91 -2.29 3.70 7.59
C ILE A 91 -1.61 4.86 8.33
N CYS A 92 -1.98 6.11 8.03
CA CYS A 92 -1.42 7.27 8.73
C CYS A 92 -1.78 7.26 10.23
N TRP A 93 -2.98 6.83 10.57
CA TRP A 93 -3.43 6.67 11.95
C TRP A 93 -2.64 5.57 12.65
N ALA A 94 -2.48 4.39 12.03
CA ALA A 94 -1.73 3.27 12.58
C ALA A 94 -0.28 3.66 12.86
N LEU A 95 0.39 4.34 11.94
CA LEU A 95 1.75 4.84 12.15
C LEU A 95 1.85 5.76 13.37
N GLY A 96 0.90 6.69 13.55
CA GLY A 96 0.87 7.55 14.74
C GLY A 96 0.61 6.77 16.04
N THR A 97 -0.32 5.79 16.01
CA THR A 97 -0.62 4.94 17.16
C THR A 97 0.58 4.09 17.59
N LEU A 98 1.34 3.60 16.60
CA LEU A 98 2.54 2.79 16.83
C LEU A 98 3.79 3.61 17.20
N GLY A 99 3.68 4.93 17.29
CA GLY A 99 4.77 5.83 17.68
C GLY A 99 5.68 6.29 16.54
N PHE A 100 5.26 6.08 15.28
CA PHE A 100 5.99 6.53 14.08
C PHE A 100 5.50 7.90 13.59
N ASP A 101 5.44 8.89 14.50
CA ASP A 101 4.92 10.23 14.19
C ASP A 101 5.69 10.95 13.10
N ASP A 102 7.00 10.75 13.04
CA ASP A 102 7.88 11.33 12.02
C ASP A 102 7.52 10.85 10.60
N TYR A 103 6.93 9.67 10.48
CA TYR A 103 6.39 9.14 9.21
C TYR A 103 4.94 9.53 9.00
N ALA A 104 4.12 9.52 10.04
CA ALA A 104 2.69 9.77 9.95
C ALA A 104 2.37 11.18 9.40
N GLN A 105 3.06 12.20 9.87
CA GLN A 105 2.80 13.59 9.47
C GLN A 105 3.15 13.88 7.99
N PRO A 106 4.33 13.50 7.47
CA PRO A 106 4.62 13.65 6.05
C PRO A 106 3.66 12.87 5.15
N LEU A 107 3.24 11.67 5.57
CA LEU A 107 2.33 10.84 4.79
C LEU A 107 0.91 11.40 4.75
N ARG A 108 0.42 12.02 5.82
CA ARG A 108 -0.87 12.75 5.79
C ARG A 108 -0.84 13.87 4.77
N ARG A 109 0.23 14.65 4.70
CA ARG A 109 0.40 15.71 3.70
C ARG A 109 0.47 15.15 2.27
N TYR A 110 1.19 14.05 2.09
CA TYR A 110 1.23 13.34 0.81
C TYR A 110 -0.16 12.86 0.39
N LEU A 111 -0.92 12.23 1.28
CA LEU A 111 -2.26 11.73 1.02
C LEU A 111 -3.23 12.85 0.63
N HIS A 112 -3.17 13.98 1.31
CA HIS A 112 -3.98 15.16 0.98
C HIS A 112 -3.68 15.64 -0.45
N LYS A 113 -2.41 15.85 -0.77
CA LYS A 113 -1.98 16.25 -2.11
C LYS A 113 -2.36 15.23 -3.19
N TYR A 114 -2.22 13.94 -2.90
CA TYR A 114 -2.63 12.88 -3.82
C TYR A 114 -4.13 12.97 -4.15
N ARG A 115 -4.98 13.19 -3.15
CA ARG A 115 -6.42 13.33 -3.33
C ARG A 115 -6.81 14.57 -4.15
N GLU A 116 -6.13 15.68 -3.97
CA GLU A 116 -6.32 16.88 -4.78
C GLU A 116 -6.05 16.59 -6.26
N VAL A 117 -4.88 16.02 -6.57
CA VAL A 117 -4.49 15.70 -7.96
C VAL A 117 -5.44 14.68 -8.61
N VAL A 118 -5.89 13.66 -7.86
CA VAL A 118 -6.82 12.65 -8.38
C VAL A 118 -8.21 13.26 -8.60
N GLY A 119 -8.67 14.12 -7.68
CA GLY A 119 -9.93 14.84 -7.80
C GLY A 119 -9.95 15.78 -9.02
N GLU A 120 -8.89 16.53 -9.25
CA GLU A 120 -8.75 17.40 -10.43
C GLU A 120 -8.80 16.61 -11.74
N LYS A 121 -8.09 15.47 -11.81
CA LYS A 121 -8.11 14.59 -12.98
C LYS A 121 -9.49 13.99 -13.25
N ALA A 122 -10.24 13.63 -12.22
CA ALA A 122 -11.60 13.12 -12.35
C ALA A 122 -12.55 14.21 -12.89
N ASN A 123 -12.43 15.43 -12.39
CA ASN A 123 -13.22 16.59 -12.85
C ASN A 123 -12.94 16.91 -14.33
N LEU A 124 -11.67 16.87 -14.75
CA LEU A 124 -11.28 17.11 -16.15
C LEU A 124 -11.84 16.05 -17.11
N ARG A 125 -11.90 14.79 -16.69
CA ARG A 125 -12.51 13.71 -17.50
C ARG A 125 -14.01 13.94 -17.65
N ASN A 126 -14.71 14.26 -16.58
CA ASN A 126 -16.15 14.52 -16.62
C ASN A 126 -16.52 15.76 -17.46
N MET A 127 -15.64 16.75 -17.55
CA MET A 127 -15.83 17.92 -18.44
C MET A 127 -15.56 17.60 -19.91
N GLY A 128 -14.77 16.56 -20.22
CA GLY A 128 -14.49 16.11 -21.59
C GLY A 128 -15.66 15.37 -22.24
N ASP A 129 -16.42 14.60 -21.46
CA ASP A 129 -17.53 13.78 -21.97
C ASP A 129 -18.83 14.56 -22.24
N THR A 130 -18.97 15.80 -21.73
CA THR A 130 -20.15 16.63 -21.96
C THR A 130 -20.15 17.42 -23.27
N LYS A 131 -19.14 17.27 -24.13
CA LYS A 131 -19.04 18.02 -25.41
C LYS A 131 -19.48 17.27 -26.66
N ASN A 132 -19.97 16.04 -26.58
CA ASN A 132 -20.32 15.24 -27.76
C ASN A 132 -21.81 14.88 -27.91
N GLU A 133 -22.71 15.59 -27.23
CA GLU A 133 -24.15 15.41 -27.49
C GLU A 133 -24.79 16.77 -27.80
N ASN A 134 -24.59 17.30 -29.00
CA ASN A 134 -25.49 18.28 -29.64
C ASN A 134 -24.90 18.67 -31.01
N ASP A 135 -25.00 17.80 -31.98
CA ASP A 135 -25.05 18.24 -33.39
C ASP A 135 -25.90 17.27 -34.24
N GLU A 136 -27.18 17.28 -33.99
CA GLU A 136 -28.15 16.68 -34.91
C GLU A 136 -29.04 17.83 -35.46
N SER A 137 -28.60 18.33 -36.61
CA SER A 137 -29.36 19.32 -37.38
C SER A 137 -30.61 18.67 -37.99
N PRO A 138 -31.77 19.28 -37.96
CA PRO A 138 -32.99 18.76 -38.58
C PRO A 138 -32.94 18.87 -40.10
N ILE A 139 -33.06 17.72 -40.78
CA ILE A 139 -33.22 17.66 -42.24
C ILE A 139 -34.60 18.16 -42.59
N PHE A 140 -34.69 19.33 -43.23
CA PHE A 140 -35.89 19.81 -43.91
C PHE A 140 -36.12 18.99 -45.16
N ARG A 141 -37.22 18.22 -45.19
CA ARG A 141 -37.81 17.73 -46.41
C ARG A 141 -38.80 18.78 -46.92
N THR A 142 -38.52 19.37 -48.09
CA THR A 142 -39.48 20.06 -48.91
C THR A 142 -39.98 19.15 -50.03
N ASN A 143 -41.31 19.13 -50.21
CA ASN A 143 -42.00 18.50 -51.36
C ASN A 143 -41.55 19.06 -52.68
#